data_3d51a6b0de506e2a9a64a03215fe6620
#
_entry.id   3d51a6b0de506e2a9a64a03215fe6620
#
_cell.length_a   1.000
_cell.length_b   1.000
_cell.length_c   1.000
_cell.angle_alpha   90.00
_cell.angle_beta   90.00
_cell.angle_gamma   90.00
#
_symmetry.space_group_name_H-M   'P 1'
#
loop_
_entity.id
_entity.type
_entity.pdbx_description
1 polymer ?
#
loop_
_entity_poly.entity_id
_entity_poly.type
_entity_poly.pdbx_seq_one_letter_code
_entity_poly.pdbx_strand_id
1 'polypeptide(L)'
;MKRAEDVSTDARSTVSLIDLARNLPAMALDAPGMLRNALGMLVTADSKSSVGLYFQRNAHRHPDRVFLRFEGAAYTYGEANAQVNRYASVLAARGVGRGDVVGVLMTNRPETMFVVLATVKLGATVGLLNHHQRDRVLAHSFGLLDSVLNVVGAECADAIDSLPEPPANVLPADELEQAARSAADTDPPSCAEVTARERAFLIFTSGTTGLPKASVMTHLRWTKSMAGLGGLGIRLRGDDTLYCCLPMYHNNALTVALSAVLASGGTFALARGFSASRFWDEVIREQATAFIYIGELCRYLVNQPAKPTDRQHSVRLAVGNGLRPELWDEFKSRFGIKRIVEFYGASEANIAFVNAFGVNRTAGFGPLPYAVVEYDDETGKAKRDKNGRLLRVGTGGVGLLLAKVTDRSPFDGYTDKAASEAKLVRDGFEQGDVWFDTGDLVREQGWHHIAFVDRLGDTFRWKGENVATTEVEGALSKAESIAQAVVYGVDIPGTDGKAGMAAVTLHPDAEFDGAAVAKLAYEQLPGYAVPLFIRIVHELEQTSTFKSRKVELRKQGYTPDPDSTLYVLAGRTEGYVPAYDDYAAQVAAGRAPKS
;
A
#
# COMPACT_ATOMS: atom_id res chain seq x y z
N MET A 1 8.53 16.25 35.43
CA MET A 1 9.00 15.91 34.05
C MET A 1 9.56 14.50 34.10
N LYS A 2 8.73 13.48 33.94
CA LYS A 2 9.15 12.10 33.61
C LYS A 2 8.99 11.97 32.12
N ARG A 3 10.06 11.55 31.41
CA ARG A 3 10.09 11.28 29.99
C ARG A 3 9.00 10.28 29.62
N ALA A 4 8.38 10.49 28.47
CA ALA A 4 7.56 9.50 27.79
C ALA A 4 8.45 8.30 27.43
N GLU A 5 8.65 7.39 28.38
CA GLU A 5 9.27 6.09 28.22
C GLU A 5 8.14 5.05 28.29
N ASP A 6 8.16 4.15 27.28
CA ASP A 6 7.32 2.96 27.11
C ASP A 6 5.88 3.17 26.62
N VAL A 7 5.77 3.43 25.32
CA VAL A 7 4.57 3.13 24.57
C VAL A 7 4.92 2.07 23.52
N SER A 8 4.29 0.91 23.64
CA SER A 8 4.37 -0.28 22.77
C SER A 8 5.58 -1.21 22.97
N THR A 9 5.38 -2.25 23.77
CA THR A 9 6.34 -3.37 23.97
C THR A 9 6.51 -4.28 22.74
N ASP A 10 5.67 -4.18 21.71
CA ASP A 10 5.70 -5.05 20.52
C ASP A 10 6.43 -4.45 19.30
N ALA A 11 6.59 -3.13 19.23
CA ALA A 11 7.35 -2.50 18.14
C ALA A 11 8.82 -2.36 18.54
N ARG A 12 9.71 -2.88 17.67
CA ARG A 12 11.15 -2.69 17.85
C ARG A 12 11.51 -1.20 17.82
N SER A 13 12.04 -0.65 18.90
CA SER A 13 12.37 0.78 19.00
C SER A 13 13.59 1.18 18.17
N THR A 14 14.60 0.31 18.05
CA THR A 14 15.87 0.60 17.36
C THR A 14 16.41 -0.63 16.62
N VAL A 15 17.19 -0.39 15.58
CA VAL A 15 17.96 -1.40 14.84
C VAL A 15 19.42 -1.33 15.29
N SER A 16 20.03 -2.48 15.57
CA SER A 16 21.43 -2.59 15.97
C SER A 16 22.33 -3.08 14.83
N LEU A 17 23.64 -2.85 14.93
CA LEU A 17 24.63 -3.41 13.99
C LEU A 17 24.57 -4.94 13.92
N ILE A 18 24.28 -5.61 15.05
CA ILE A 18 24.15 -7.08 15.11
C ILE A 18 22.98 -7.55 14.25
N ASP A 19 21.88 -6.80 14.24
CA ASP A 19 20.71 -7.13 13.41
C ASP A 19 21.04 -7.05 11.92
N LEU A 20 21.80 -6.03 11.53
CA LEU A 20 22.24 -5.88 10.14
C LEU A 20 23.24 -6.97 9.76
N ALA A 21 24.20 -7.26 10.63
CA ALA A 21 25.26 -8.25 10.37
C ALA A 21 24.71 -9.68 10.24
N ARG A 22 23.65 -10.02 10.97
CA ARG A 22 23.08 -11.37 11.00
C ARG A 22 22.69 -11.92 9.63
N ASN A 23 22.26 -11.06 8.73
CA ASN A 23 21.77 -11.44 7.40
C ASN A 23 22.78 -11.20 6.25
N LEU A 24 23.96 -10.65 6.53
CA LEU A 24 25.00 -10.42 5.52
C LEU A 24 25.41 -11.68 4.75
N PRO A 25 25.55 -12.87 5.38
CA PRO A 25 25.90 -14.09 4.63
C PRO A 25 24.83 -14.46 3.59
N ALA A 26 23.54 -14.32 3.92
CA ALA A 26 22.46 -14.58 2.96
C ALA A 26 22.45 -13.55 1.82
N MET A 27 22.79 -12.30 2.10
CA MET A 27 22.91 -11.25 1.08
C MET A 27 24.10 -11.50 0.13
N ALA A 28 25.20 -12.05 0.63
CA ALA A 28 26.38 -12.35 -0.19
C ALA A 28 26.06 -13.34 -1.33
N LEU A 29 25.15 -14.28 -1.10
CA LEU A 29 24.69 -15.22 -2.14
C LEU A 29 23.91 -14.53 -3.27
N ASP A 30 23.25 -13.42 -2.99
CA ASP A 30 22.47 -12.64 -3.95
C ASP A 30 23.29 -11.50 -4.59
N ALA A 31 24.56 -11.31 -4.16
CA ALA A 31 25.41 -10.18 -4.57
C ALA A 31 25.55 -10.00 -6.10
N PRO A 32 25.73 -11.05 -6.94
CA PRO A 32 25.83 -10.86 -8.40
C PRO A 32 24.57 -10.23 -9.00
N GLY A 33 23.39 -10.65 -8.54
CA GLY A 33 22.10 -10.06 -8.94
C GLY A 33 21.97 -8.63 -8.44
N MET A 34 22.36 -8.37 -7.21
CA MET A 34 22.32 -7.02 -6.61
C MET A 34 23.22 -6.05 -7.38
N LEU A 35 24.45 -6.41 -7.70
CA LEU A 35 25.39 -5.57 -8.47
C LEU A 35 24.83 -5.21 -9.86
N ARG A 36 24.27 -6.20 -10.56
CA ARG A 36 23.63 -5.97 -11.86
C ARG A 36 22.48 -4.97 -11.76
N ASN A 37 21.61 -5.12 -10.76
CA ASN A 37 20.44 -4.26 -10.56
C ASN A 37 20.82 -2.88 -10.02
N ALA A 38 21.92 -2.74 -9.28
CA ALA A 38 22.41 -1.45 -8.77
C ALA A 38 22.68 -0.44 -9.90
N LEU A 39 23.05 -0.89 -11.11
CA LEU A 39 23.23 -0.03 -12.28
C LEU A 39 21.94 0.74 -12.65
N GLY A 40 20.77 0.17 -12.37
CA GLY A 40 19.49 0.85 -12.57
C GLY A 40 19.30 2.09 -11.68
N MET A 41 20.02 2.19 -10.56
CA MET A 41 20.01 3.38 -9.71
C MET A 41 20.72 4.59 -10.35
N LEU A 42 21.58 4.35 -11.36
CA LEU A 42 22.33 5.37 -12.09
C LEU A 42 21.51 5.98 -13.25
N VAL A 43 20.34 5.41 -13.57
CA VAL A 43 19.45 5.94 -14.61
C VAL A 43 19.06 7.38 -14.28
N THR A 44 19.21 8.25 -15.28
CA THR A 44 18.80 9.67 -15.24
C THR A 44 17.52 9.88 -16.03
N ALA A 45 16.92 11.05 -15.90
CA ALA A 45 15.68 11.40 -16.59
C ALA A 45 15.79 11.29 -18.14
N ASP A 46 16.95 11.60 -18.71
CA ASP A 46 17.20 11.55 -20.15
C ASP A 46 17.63 10.18 -20.67
N SER A 47 17.84 9.22 -19.79
CA SER A 47 18.21 7.86 -20.19
C SER A 47 17.08 7.20 -20.97
N LYS A 48 17.39 6.51 -22.08
CA LYS A 48 16.45 5.62 -22.78
C LYS A 48 16.21 4.37 -21.92
N SER A 49 15.22 4.46 -21.05
CA SER A 49 14.90 3.45 -20.04
C SER A 49 13.41 3.51 -19.72
N SER A 50 12.71 2.41 -19.96
CA SER A 50 11.26 2.32 -19.75
C SER A 50 10.83 0.93 -19.31
N VAL A 51 9.64 0.83 -18.71
CA VAL A 51 9.00 -0.45 -18.35
C VAL A 51 8.92 -1.38 -19.55
N GLY A 52 8.43 -0.86 -20.69
CA GLY A 52 8.33 -1.61 -21.94
C GLY A 52 9.68 -2.14 -22.43
N LEU A 53 10.73 -1.31 -22.34
CA LEU A 53 12.06 -1.70 -22.79
C LEU A 53 12.69 -2.78 -21.88
N TYR A 54 12.46 -2.75 -20.55
CA TYR A 54 12.91 -3.82 -19.66
C TYR A 54 12.18 -5.14 -19.94
N PHE A 55 10.87 -5.09 -20.17
CA PHE A 55 10.10 -6.27 -20.55
C PHE A 55 10.61 -6.86 -21.88
N GLN A 56 10.74 -6.05 -22.92
CA GLN A 56 11.24 -6.45 -24.24
C GLN A 56 12.64 -7.07 -24.17
N ARG A 57 13.56 -6.47 -23.40
CA ARG A 57 14.91 -7.02 -23.19
C ARG A 57 14.89 -8.38 -22.51
N ASN A 58 14.00 -8.59 -21.54
CA ASN A 58 13.82 -9.91 -20.92
C ASN A 58 13.26 -10.93 -21.91
N ALA A 59 12.29 -10.53 -22.76
CA ALA A 59 11.73 -11.39 -23.79
C ALA A 59 12.77 -11.83 -24.82
N HIS A 60 13.65 -10.94 -25.24
CA HIS A 60 14.74 -11.29 -26.15
C HIS A 60 15.82 -12.16 -25.49
N ARG A 61 16.09 -11.94 -24.20
CA ARG A 61 17.14 -12.67 -23.47
C ARG A 61 16.71 -14.06 -23.01
N HIS A 62 15.43 -14.21 -22.69
CA HIS A 62 14.87 -15.42 -22.08
C HIS A 62 13.51 -15.78 -22.70
N PRO A 63 13.41 -15.96 -24.05
CA PRO A 63 12.12 -16.12 -24.73
C PRO A 63 11.31 -17.31 -24.21
N ASP A 64 11.97 -18.40 -23.82
CA ASP A 64 11.33 -19.66 -23.42
C ASP A 64 10.98 -19.72 -21.93
N ARG A 65 11.41 -18.72 -21.12
CA ARG A 65 11.02 -18.67 -19.69
C ARG A 65 9.58 -18.21 -19.56
N VAL A 66 8.87 -18.78 -18.57
CA VAL A 66 7.52 -18.34 -18.23
C VAL A 66 7.60 -16.93 -17.62
N PHE A 67 6.87 -16.00 -18.22
CA PHE A 67 6.68 -14.64 -17.71
C PHE A 67 5.44 -14.53 -16.87
N LEU A 68 4.31 -15.06 -17.36
CA LEU A 68 3.00 -14.87 -16.75
C LEU A 68 2.32 -16.23 -16.54
N ARG A 69 1.79 -16.45 -15.33
CA ARG A 69 0.86 -17.55 -15.02
C ARG A 69 -0.48 -16.99 -14.61
N PHE A 70 -1.54 -17.64 -15.03
CA PHE A 70 -2.90 -17.25 -14.66
C PHE A 70 -3.84 -18.46 -14.78
N GLU A 71 -4.46 -18.87 -13.68
CA GLU A 71 -5.44 -19.98 -13.62
C GLU A 71 -4.97 -21.28 -14.30
N GLY A 72 -3.69 -21.59 -14.14
CA GLY A 72 -3.07 -22.78 -14.74
C GLY A 72 -2.55 -22.57 -16.16
N ALA A 73 -2.92 -21.50 -16.86
CA ALA A 73 -2.29 -21.11 -18.11
C ALA A 73 -0.92 -20.45 -17.86
N ALA A 74 0.00 -20.62 -18.81
CA ALA A 74 1.33 -20.01 -18.73
C ALA A 74 1.68 -19.39 -20.09
N TYR A 75 2.32 -18.22 -20.03
CA TYR A 75 2.86 -17.51 -21.19
C TYR A 75 4.35 -17.31 -20.98
N THR A 76 5.15 -17.76 -21.93
CA THR A 76 6.58 -17.46 -21.94
C THR A 76 6.82 -15.97 -22.20
N TYR A 77 8.04 -15.48 -21.92
CA TYR A 77 8.40 -14.10 -22.27
C TYR A 77 8.26 -13.82 -23.77
N GLY A 78 8.60 -14.78 -24.63
CA GLY A 78 8.45 -14.67 -26.08
C GLY A 78 7.00 -14.58 -26.50
N GLU A 79 6.15 -15.51 -26.03
CA GLU A 79 4.71 -15.50 -26.31
C GLU A 79 4.03 -14.24 -25.79
N ALA A 80 4.32 -13.84 -24.57
CA ALA A 80 3.79 -12.61 -23.99
C ALA A 80 4.24 -11.37 -24.79
N ASN A 81 5.50 -11.32 -25.23
CA ASN A 81 5.99 -10.20 -26.05
C ASN A 81 5.30 -10.14 -27.41
N ALA A 82 5.07 -11.28 -28.06
CA ALA A 82 4.30 -11.32 -29.30
C ALA A 82 2.88 -10.81 -29.11
N GLN A 83 2.18 -11.22 -28.03
CA GLN A 83 0.84 -10.71 -27.71
C GLN A 83 0.87 -9.20 -27.42
N VAL A 84 1.79 -8.73 -26.57
CA VAL A 84 1.98 -7.31 -26.26
C VAL A 84 2.22 -6.49 -27.54
N ASN A 85 3.02 -6.99 -28.48
CA ASN A 85 3.29 -6.31 -29.74
C ASN A 85 2.06 -6.23 -30.63
N ARG A 86 1.25 -7.29 -30.71
CA ARG A 86 -0.03 -7.28 -31.42
C ARG A 86 -0.98 -6.25 -30.86
N TYR A 87 -1.10 -6.18 -29.53
CA TYR A 87 -1.89 -5.14 -28.85
C TYR A 87 -1.34 -3.74 -29.15
N ALA A 88 -0.02 -3.55 -29.10
CA ALA A 88 0.61 -2.27 -29.45
C ALA A 88 0.31 -1.86 -30.89
N SER A 89 0.35 -2.82 -31.86
CA SER A 89 0.00 -2.56 -33.25
C SER A 89 -1.44 -2.10 -33.41
N VAL A 90 -2.40 -2.71 -32.70
CA VAL A 90 -3.81 -2.30 -32.76
C VAL A 90 -4.01 -0.93 -32.10
N LEU A 91 -3.41 -0.69 -30.94
CA LEU A 91 -3.49 0.61 -30.28
C LEU A 91 -2.88 1.73 -31.14
N ALA A 92 -1.74 1.50 -31.77
CA ALA A 92 -1.11 2.45 -32.69
C ALA A 92 -2.00 2.73 -33.92
N ALA A 93 -2.64 1.70 -34.49
CA ALA A 93 -3.60 1.87 -35.60
C ALA A 93 -4.86 2.66 -35.20
N ARG A 94 -5.17 2.73 -33.89
CA ARG A 94 -6.24 3.57 -33.31
C ARG A 94 -5.74 4.98 -32.93
N GLY A 95 -4.51 5.34 -33.30
CA GLY A 95 -3.94 6.66 -33.07
C GLY A 95 -3.20 6.85 -31.74
N VAL A 96 -3.01 5.79 -30.95
CA VAL A 96 -2.25 5.87 -29.70
C VAL A 96 -0.75 6.01 -30.01
N GLY A 97 -0.13 7.07 -29.51
CA GLY A 97 1.27 7.37 -29.68
C GLY A 97 1.95 7.86 -28.41
N ARG A 98 3.18 8.31 -28.58
CA ARG A 98 4.02 8.79 -27.49
C ARG A 98 3.40 10.02 -26.81
N GLY A 99 3.29 9.97 -25.49
CA GLY A 99 2.75 11.06 -24.66
C GLY A 99 1.25 10.99 -24.44
N ASP A 100 0.51 10.20 -25.23
CA ASP A 100 -0.92 9.98 -25.04
C ASP A 100 -1.21 9.23 -23.74
N VAL A 101 -2.48 9.27 -23.33
CA VAL A 101 -2.98 8.51 -22.18
C VAL A 101 -4.00 7.48 -22.66
N VAL A 102 -3.81 6.23 -22.27
CA VAL A 102 -4.78 5.15 -22.44
C VAL A 102 -5.38 4.78 -21.09
N GLY A 103 -6.69 4.97 -20.94
CA GLY A 103 -7.45 4.50 -19.79
C GLY A 103 -7.64 2.98 -19.85
N VAL A 104 -7.52 2.29 -18.72
CA VAL A 104 -7.74 0.84 -18.63
C VAL A 104 -8.69 0.57 -17.47
N LEU A 105 -9.88 0.07 -17.79
CA LEU A 105 -10.91 -0.35 -16.83
C LEU A 105 -11.16 -1.85 -17.04
N MET A 106 -10.36 -2.66 -16.37
CA MET A 106 -10.38 -4.12 -16.49
C MET A 106 -10.03 -4.76 -15.14
N THR A 107 -10.49 -5.99 -14.92
CA THR A 107 -10.07 -6.82 -13.77
C THR A 107 -8.68 -7.42 -14.01
N ASN A 108 -8.15 -8.11 -13.00
CA ASN A 108 -6.90 -8.86 -13.13
C ASN A 108 -7.07 -10.03 -14.10
N ARG A 109 -6.44 -9.94 -15.27
CA ARG A 109 -6.34 -11.00 -16.29
C ARG A 109 -5.13 -10.77 -17.20
N PRO A 110 -4.68 -11.78 -17.97
CA PRO A 110 -3.50 -11.64 -18.84
C PRO A 110 -3.60 -10.46 -19.80
N GLU A 111 -4.76 -10.22 -20.38
CA GLU A 111 -5.01 -9.14 -21.34
C GLU A 111 -4.78 -7.76 -20.72
N THR A 112 -5.12 -7.58 -19.44
CA THR A 112 -4.81 -6.34 -18.71
C THR A 112 -3.31 -6.09 -18.66
N MET A 113 -2.51 -7.12 -18.38
CA MET A 113 -1.04 -7.03 -18.42
C MET A 113 -0.54 -6.70 -19.83
N PHE A 114 -1.14 -7.32 -20.86
CA PHE A 114 -0.74 -7.08 -22.27
C PHE A 114 -1.07 -5.65 -22.69
N VAL A 115 -2.25 -5.12 -22.37
CA VAL A 115 -2.62 -3.72 -22.65
C VAL A 115 -1.66 -2.75 -21.95
N VAL A 116 -1.35 -2.99 -20.67
CA VAL A 116 -0.41 -2.17 -19.88
C VAL A 116 0.96 -2.13 -20.57
N LEU A 117 1.53 -3.30 -20.90
CA LEU A 117 2.85 -3.39 -21.50
C LEU A 117 2.86 -2.84 -22.94
N ALA A 118 1.80 -3.06 -23.72
CA ALA A 118 1.65 -2.52 -25.08
C ALA A 118 1.65 -0.98 -25.07
N THR A 119 0.87 -0.39 -24.20
CA THR A 119 0.77 1.07 -24.05
C THR A 119 2.13 1.70 -23.74
N VAL A 120 2.84 1.17 -22.72
CA VAL A 120 4.16 1.73 -22.36
C VAL A 120 5.25 1.44 -23.41
N LYS A 121 5.12 0.42 -24.25
CA LYS A 121 6.02 0.20 -25.40
C LYS A 121 5.82 1.24 -26.50
N LEU A 122 4.62 1.79 -26.66
CA LEU A 122 4.33 2.89 -27.58
C LEU A 122 4.84 4.25 -27.05
N GLY A 123 5.28 4.33 -25.77
CA GLY A 123 5.63 5.57 -25.11
C GLY A 123 4.40 6.35 -24.62
N ALA A 124 3.25 5.70 -24.58
CA ALA A 124 2.03 6.22 -24.01
C ALA A 124 1.95 5.93 -22.49
N THR A 125 1.10 6.66 -21.79
CA THR A 125 0.85 6.55 -20.36
C THR A 125 -0.38 5.68 -20.11
N VAL A 126 -0.31 4.75 -19.16
CA VAL A 126 -1.49 3.96 -18.75
C VAL A 126 -2.17 4.63 -17.56
N GLY A 127 -3.46 4.92 -17.69
CA GLY A 127 -4.33 5.33 -16.60
C GLY A 127 -5.15 4.15 -16.11
N LEU A 128 -4.74 3.52 -14.99
CA LEU A 128 -5.42 2.34 -14.49
C LEU A 128 -6.56 2.73 -13.54
N LEU A 129 -7.78 2.45 -13.95
CA LEU A 129 -9.01 2.76 -13.23
C LEU A 129 -9.40 1.61 -12.29
N ASN A 130 -9.92 1.97 -11.14
CA ASN A 130 -10.46 0.99 -10.20
C ASN A 130 -11.83 0.51 -10.67
N HIS A 131 -11.94 -0.76 -11.07
CA HIS A 131 -13.16 -1.38 -11.60
C HIS A 131 -14.32 -1.49 -10.59
N HIS A 132 -14.07 -1.21 -9.30
CA HIS A 132 -15.12 -1.10 -8.28
C HIS A 132 -15.74 0.29 -8.18
N GLN A 133 -15.18 1.31 -8.85
CA GLN A 133 -15.78 2.63 -8.86
C GLN A 133 -17.04 2.67 -9.74
N ARG A 134 -17.99 3.53 -9.36
CA ARG A 134 -19.25 3.76 -10.05
C ARG A 134 -19.58 5.25 -10.06
N ASP A 135 -20.56 5.62 -10.86
CA ASP A 135 -21.19 6.93 -10.86
C ASP A 135 -20.18 8.09 -10.87
N ARG A 136 -20.41 9.08 -10.03
CA ARG A 136 -19.62 10.30 -9.91
C ARG A 136 -18.12 10.03 -9.65
N VAL A 137 -17.79 8.99 -8.90
CA VAL A 137 -16.39 8.69 -8.56
C VAL A 137 -15.64 8.19 -9.79
N LEU A 138 -16.27 7.31 -10.56
CA LEU A 138 -15.69 6.80 -11.80
C LEU A 138 -15.63 7.89 -12.88
N ALA A 139 -16.70 8.71 -13.02
CA ALA A 139 -16.71 9.86 -13.93
C ALA A 139 -15.56 10.83 -13.63
N HIS A 140 -15.35 11.15 -12.36
CA HIS A 140 -14.22 11.98 -11.92
C HIS A 140 -12.86 11.36 -12.28
N SER A 141 -12.71 10.06 -12.08
CA SER A 141 -11.46 9.34 -12.41
C SER A 141 -11.18 9.37 -13.91
N PHE A 142 -12.17 9.16 -14.78
CA PHE A 142 -12.04 9.32 -16.24
C PHE A 142 -11.66 10.75 -16.62
N GLY A 143 -12.31 11.75 -16.01
CA GLY A 143 -12.01 13.15 -16.27
C GLY A 143 -10.58 13.58 -15.94
N LEU A 144 -9.93 12.91 -14.96
CA LEU A 144 -8.52 13.18 -14.61
C LEU A 144 -7.52 12.58 -15.61
N LEU A 145 -7.92 11.62 -16.44
CA LEU A 145 -7.00 10.94 -17.37
C LEU A 145 -6.73 11.75 -18.63
N ASP A 146 -7.73 12.48 -19.13
CA ASP A 146 -7.67 13.11 -20.46
C ASP A 146 -7.18 12.11 -21.53
N SER A 147 -7.80 10.94 -21.53
CA SER A 147 -7.37 9.78 -22.32
C SER A 147 -7.83 9.86 -23.78
N VAL A 148 -6.92 9.53 -24.71
CA VAL A 148 -7.26 9.42 -26.15
C VAL A 148 -8.06 8.16 -26.46
N LEU A 149 -7.91 7.11 -25.64
CA LEU A 149 -8.60 5.83 -25.78
C LEU A 149 -8.80 5.20 -24.40
N ASN A 150 -9.92 4.48 -24.22
CA ASN A 150 -10.20 3.74 -23.00
C ASN A 150 -10.48 2.28 -23.32
N VAL A 151 -9.62 1.37 -22.85
CA VAL A 151 -9.84 -0.08 -22.99
C VAL A 151 -10.68 -0.56 -21.81
N VAL A 152 -11.83 -1.15 -22.10
CA VAL A 152 -12.81 -1.57 -21.11
C VAL A 152 -13.10 -3.06 -21.26
N GLY A 153 -12.93 -3.82 -20.16
CA GLY A 153 -13.31 -5.23 -20.11
C GLY A 153 -14.83 -5.41 -20.05
N ALA A 154 -15.34 -6.46 -20.67
CA ALA A 154 -16.77 -6.79 -20.64
C ALA A 154 -17.30 -6.96 -19.19
N GLU A 155 -16.44 -7.42 -18.30
CA GLU A 155 -16.73 -7.56 -16.88
C GLU A 155 -16.91 -6.22 -16.13
N CYS A 156 -16.63 -5.11 -16.79
CA CYS A 156 -16.79 -3.75 -16.25
C CYS A 156 -17.92 -2.97 -16.96
N ALA A 157 -18.79 -3.62 -17.72
CA ALA A 157 -19.87 -2.96 -18.46
C ALA A 157 -20.81 -2.20 -17.53
N ASP A 158 -21.17 -2.80 -16.39
CA ASP A 158 -22.01 -2.17 -15.34
C ASP A 158 -21.37 -0.90 -14.75
N ALA A 159 -20.05 -0.82 -14.71
CA ALA A 159 -19.35 0.38 -14.29
C ALA A 159 -19.49 1.52 -15.32
N ILE A 160 -19.39 1.20 -16.60
CA ILE A 160 -19.64 2.18 -17.69
C ILE A 160 -21.11 2.61 -17.71
N ASP A 161 -22.02 1.67 -17.54
CA ASP A 161 -23.48 1.96 -17.52
C ASP A 161 -23.89 2.86 -16.33
N SER A 162 -23.10 2.87 -15.26
CA SER A 162 -23.32 3.76 -14.12
C SER A 162 -22.98 5.23 -14.40
N LEU A 163 -22.23 5.52 -15.47
CA LEU A 163 -21.78 6.88 -15.75
C LEU A 163 -22.90 7.74 -16.32
N PRO A 164 -23.04 9.01 -15.86
CA PRO A 164 -23.99 9.95 -16.45
C PRO A 164 -23.73 10.19 -17.95
N GLU A 165 -22.45 10.24 -18.31
CA GLU A 165 -21.98 10.39 -19.69
C GLU A 165 -20.79 9.42 -19.90
N PRO A 166 -21.00 8.27 -20.56
CA PRO A 166 -19.92 7.36 -20.90
C PRO A 166 -18.88 8.03 -21.82
N PRO A 167 -17.59 7.76 -21.65
CA PRO A 167 -16.56 8.31 -22.52
C PRO A 167 -16.77 7.85 -23.98
N ALA A 168 -16.65 8.77 -24.93
CA ALA A 168 -16.89 8.49 -26.36
C ALA A 168 -15.82 7.57 -27.00
N ASN A 169 -14.64 7.49 -26.42
CA ASN A 169 -13.45 6.80 -26.94
C ASN A 169 -13.21 5.44 -26.27
N VAL A 170 -14.27 4.64 -26.09
CA VAL A 170 -14.18 3.30 -25.50
C VAL A 170 -13.84 2.27 -26.58
N LEU A 171 -12.84 1.44 -26.29
CA LEU A 171 -12.51 0.22 -27.03
C LEU A 171 -12.79 -0.99 -26.13
N PRO A 172 -13.80 -1.82 -26.46
CA PRO A 172 -14.01 -3.07 -25.75
C PRO A 172 -12.77 -3.97 -25.81
N ALA A 173 -12.40 -4.57 -24.69
CA ALA A 173 -11.22 -5.43 -24.64
C ALA A 173 -11.32 -6.64 -25.58
N ASP A 174 -12.53 -7.21 -25.75
CA ASP A 174 -12.77 -8.33 -26.67
C ASP A 174 -12.56 -7.92 -28.13
N GLU A 175 -12.92 -6.68 -28.51
CA GLU A 175 -12.63 -6.13 -29.84
C GLU A 175 -11.13 -5.95 -30.06
N LEU A 176 -10.41 -5.45 -29.04
CA LEU A 176 -8.96 -5.34 -29.07
C LEU A 176 -8.30 -6.72 -29.23
N GLU A 177 -8.75 -7.71 -28.46
CA GLU A 177 -8.26 -9.09 -28.54
C GLU A 177 -8.50 -9.70 -29.93
N GLN A 178 -9.69 -9.51 -30.48
CA GLN A 178 -10.02 -9.99 -31.84
C GLN A 178 -9.13 -9.34 -32.90
N ALA A 179 -8.96 -8.02 -32.85
CA ALA A 179 -8.09 -7.29 -33.77
C ALA A 179 -6.62 -7.72 -33.64
N ALA A 180 -6.17 -7.99 -32.42
CA ALA A 180 -4.80 -8.41 -32.15
C ALA A 180 -4.43 -9.78 -32.78
N ARG A 181 -5.40 -10.67 -33.04
CA ARG A 181 -5.12 -12.00 -33.62
C ARG A 181 -4.43 -11.94 -34.98
N SER A 182 -4.71 -10.91 -35.77
CA SER A 182 -4.14 -10.70 -37.12
C SER A 182 -3.13 -9.55 -37.16
N ALA A 183 -2.87 -8.88 -36.07
CA ALA A 183 -1.95 -7.74 -36.00
C ALA A 183 -0.48 -8.20 -35.99
N ALA A 184 0.42 -7.30 -36.41
CA ALA A 184 1.85 -7.54 -36.40
C ALA A 184 2.37 -7.72 -34.95
N ASP A 185 3.27 -8.69 -34.78
CA ASP A 185 3.88 -9.02 -33.47
C ASP A 185 5.34 -8.57 -33.35
N THR A 186 5.74 -7.63 -34.18
CA THR A 186 7.07 -7.01 -34.16
C THR A 186 7.16 -5.92 -33.11
N ASP A 187 8.30 -5.80 -32.45
CA ASP A 187 8.53 -4.76 -31.44
C ASP A 187 8.34 -3.35 -32.03
N PRO A 188 7.53 -2.49 -31.41
CA PRO A 188 7.35 -1.12 -31.88
C PRO A 188 8.65 -0.32 -31.74
N PRO A 189 9.13 0.37 -32.79
CA PRO A 189 10.37 1.16 -32.74
C PRO A 189 10.37 2.22 -31.64
N SER A 190 9.20 2.78 -31.30
CA SER A 190 9.01 3.74 -30.23
C SER A 190 9.53 3.25 -28.88
N CYS A 191 9.48 1.96 -28.59
CA CYS A 191 9.90 1.39 -27.30
C CYS A 191 11.35 1.72 -26.94
N ALA A 192 12.24 1.74 -27.94
CA ALA A 192 13.65 2.08 -27.74
C ALA A 192 13.91 3.57 -27.55
N GLU A 193 12.94 4.43 -27.88
CA GLU A 193 13.07 5.88 -27.84
C GLU A 193 12.49 6.52 -26.57
N VAL A 194 11.72 5.76 -25.77
CA VAL A 194 11.11 6.25 -24.53
C VAL A 194 12.18 6.60 -23.51
N THR A 195 12.14 7.84 -23.00
CA THR A 195 13.06 8.33 -21.98
C THR A 195 12.48 8.14 -20.56
N ALA A 196 13.35 8.03 -19.59
CA ALA A 196 12.95 7.77 -18.21
C ALA A 196 12.11 8.90 -17.58
N ARG A 197 12.20 10.13 -18.08
CA ARG A 197 11.38 11.26 -17.62
C ARG A 197 9.91 11.14 -17.99
N GLU A 198 9.56 10.34 -19.02
CA GLU A 198 8.20 10.22 -19.49
C GLU A 198 7.32 9.48 -18.49
N ARG A 199 6.03 9.80 -18.54
CA ARG A 199 5.04 9.16 -17.67
C ARG A 199 4.81 7.72 -18.13
N ALA A 200 4.87 6.78 -17.19
CA ALA A 200 4.51 5.39 -17.43
C ALA A 200 3.05 5.13 -17.02
N PHE A 201 2.68 5.59 -15.82
CA PHE A 201 1.39 5.27 -15.22
C PHE A 201 0.79 6.49 -14.52
N LEU A 202 -0.55 6.55 -14.54
CA LEU A 202 -1.36 7.35 -13.63
C LEU A 202 -2.05 6.40 -12.65
N ILE A 203 -1.71 6.52 -11.37
CA ILE A 203 -2.20 5.65 -10.31
C ILE A 203 -3.09 6.44 -9.37
N PHE A 204 -4.34 5.98 -9.22
CA PHE A 204 -5.31 6.67 -8.38
C PHE A 204 -5.09 6.38 -6.90
N THR A 205 -5.06 7.43 -6.10
CA THR A 205 -4.97 7.38 -4.64
C THR A 205 -6.21 8.01 -4.01
N SER A 206 -6.59 7.53 -2.83
CA SER A 206 -7.70 8.13 -2.08
C SER A 206 -7.33 9.54 -1.64
N GLY A 207 -8.04 10.54 -2.18
CA GLY A 207 -7.89 11.93 -1.76
C GLY A 207 -8.48 12.16 -0.35
N THR A 208 -7.93 13.13 0.38
CA THR A 208 -8.47 13.60 1.67
C THR A 208 -9.87 14.20 1.54
N THR A 209 -10.27 14.60 0.33
CA THR A 209 -11.59 15.16 -0.02
C THR A 209 -12.62 14.10 -0.42
N GLY A 210 -12.28 12.82 -0.38
CA GLY A 210 -13.15 11.72 -0.77
C GLY A 210 -13.11 11.35 -2.27
N LEU A 211 -12.66 12.24 -3.16
CA LEU A 211 -12.48 11.94 -4.58
C LEU A 211 -11.02 11.52 -4.87
N PRO A 212 -10.78 10.54 -5.77
CA PRO A 212 -9.45 10.08 -6.13
C PRO A 212 -8.59 11.19 -6.76
N LYS A 213 -7.27 11.11 -6.51
CA LYS A 213 -6.25 11.92 -7.19
C LYS A 213 -5.37 11.02 -8.06
N ALA A 214 -5.03 11.45 -9.25
CA ALA A 214 -4.13 10.73 -10.14
C ALA A 214 -2.67 11.11 -9.85
N SER A 215 -1.92 10.18 -9.28
CA SER A 215 -0.48 10.31 -9.03
C SER A 215 0.32 9.90 -10.27
N VAL A 216 1.32 10.69 -10.62
CA VAL A 216 2.19 10.44 -11.77
C VAL A 216 3.31 9.47 -11.35
N MET A 217 3.47 8.38 -12.11
CA MET A 217 4.60 7.47 -12.04
C MET A 217 5.40 7.57 -13.33
N THR A 218 6.60 8.16 -13.26
CA THR A 218 7.52 8.21 -14.40
C THR A 218 8.27 6.89 -14.58
N HIS A 219 8.78 6.64 -15.77
CA HIS A 219 9.66 5.50 -16.01
C HIS A 219 10.92 5.56 -15.14
N LEU A 220 11.41 6.76 -14.80
CA LEU A 220 12.54 6.94 -13.88
C LEU A 220 12.25 6.39 -12.48
N ARG A 221 11.12 6.79 -11.90
CA ARG A 221 10.70 6.31 -10.57
C ARG A 221 10.51 4.79 -10.58
N TRP A 222 9.84 4.28 -11.62
CA TRP A 222 9.62 2.85 -11.75
C TRP A 222 10.94 2.07 -11.91
N THR A 223 11.88 2.56 -12.74
CA THR A 223 13.20 1.94 -12.93
C THR A 223 14.02 1.95 -11.63
N LYS A 224 13.99 3.04 -10.88
CA LYS A 224 14.65 3.12 -9.57
C LYS A 224 13.99 2.18 -8.55
N SER A 225 12.66 2.05 -8.57
CA SER A 225 11.95 1.05 -7.77
C SER A 225 12.37 -0.37 -8.17
N MET A 226 12.45 -0.66 -9.46
CA MET A 226 12.93 -1.95 -9.96
C MET A 226 14.35 -2.26 -9.46
N ALA A 227 15.27 -1.30 -9.54
CA ALA A 227 16.64 -1.48 -9.09
C ALA A 227 16.75 -1.59 -7.56
N GLY A 228 16.19 -0.62 -6.83
CA GLY A 228 16.31 -0.51 -5.38
C GLY A 228 15.41 -1.53 -4.66
N LEU A 229 14.11 -1.46 -4.86
CA LEU A 229 13.15 -2.31 -4.17
C LEU A 229 13.19 -3.74 -4.73
N GLY A 230 13.06 -3.91 -6.06
CA GLY A 230 13.07 -5.23 -6.70
C GLY A 230 14.42 -5.93 -6.60
N GLY A 231 15.48 -5.28 -7.10
CA GLY A 231 16.80 -5.90 -7.25
C GLY A 231 17.66 -5.95 -5.98
N LEU A 232 17.68 -4.87 -5.19
CA LEU A 232 18.48 -4.80 -3.97
C LEU A 232 17.71 -5.27 -2.73
N GLY A 233 16.42 -5.01 -2.65
CA GLY A 233 15.56 -5.34 -1.51
C GLY A 233 14.96 -6.74 -1.61
N ILE A 234 14.07 -6.98 -2.56
CA ILE A 234 13.29 -8.23 -2.72
C ILE A 234 14.19 -9.37 -3.14
N ARG A 235 15.01 -9.18 -4.17
CA ARG A 235 16.01 -10.15 -4.68
C ARG A 235 15.38 -11.47 -5.11
N LEU A 236 14.39 -11.39 -6.02
CA LEU A 236 13.91 -12.56 -6.74
C LEU A 236 15.02 -13.11 -7.65
N ARG A 237 14.96 -14.41 -7.92
CA ARG A 237 15.80 -15.11 -8.87
C ARG A 237 15.02 -15.40 -10.15
N GLY A 238 15.72 -15.78 -11.22
CA GLY A 238 15.09 -16.07 -12.49
C GLY A 238 14.18 -17.31 -12.51
N ASP A 239 14.27 -18.16 -11.51
CA ASP A 239 13.42 -19.33 -11.27
C ASP A 239 12.31 -19.09 -10.25
N ASP A 240 12.24 -17.89 -9.67
CA ASP A 240 11.15 -17.55 -8.76
C ASP A 240 9.85 -17.22 -9.49
N THR A 241 8.76 -17.65 -8.87
CA THR A 241 7.40 -17.26 -9.24
C THR A 241 6.81 -16.40 -8.13
N LEU A 242 6.48 -15.14 -8.47
CA LEU A 242 5.83 -14.20 -7.54
C LEU A 242 4.32 -14.22 -7.76
N TYR A 243 3.58 -14.74 -6.78
CA TYR A 243 2.12 -14.73 -6.77
C TYR A 243 1.59 -13.36 -6.36
N CYS A 244 0.64 -12.83 -7.16
CA CYS A 244 0.01 -11.53 -6.95
C CYS A 244 -1.51 -11.64 -7.09
N CYS A 245 -2.22 -11.52 -5.96
CA CYS A 245 -3.68 -11.41 -5.90
C CYS A 245 -4.16 -9.96 -5.68
N LEU A 246 -3.23 -8.99 -5.69
CA LEU A 246 -3.57 -7.58 -5.56
C LEU A 246 -4.00 -6.99 -6.91
N PRO A 247 -4.91 -6.01 -6.90
CA PRO A 247 -5.38 -5.37 -8.13
C PRO A 247 -4.25 -4.69 -8.91
N MET A 248 -4.21 -4.89 -10.24
CA MET A 248 -3.20 -4.30 -11.11
C MET A 248 -3.26 -2.78 -11.19
N TYR A 249 -4.39 -2.16 -10.88
CA TYR A 249 -4.50 -0.69 -10.81
C TYR A 249 -3.84 -0.08 -9.57
N HIS A 250 -3.25 -0.92 -8.69
CA HIS A 250 -2.48 -0.46 -7.53
C HIS A 250 -0.98 -0.63 -7.71
N ASN A 251 -0.26 0.28 -7.05
CA ASN A 251 1.20 0.37 -7.11
C ASN A 251 1.92 -0.91 -6.67
N ASN A 252 1.35 -1.66 -5.72
CA ASN A 252 1.95 -2.91 -5.23
C ASN A 252 2.06 -3.97 -6.35
N ALA A 253 1.02 -4.16 -7.15
CA ALA A 253 1.07 -5.09 -8.26
C ALA A 253 1.94 -4.55 -9.41
N LEU A 254 1.70 -3.29 -9.81
CA LEU A 254 2.27 -2.70 -11.02
C LEU A 254 3.73 -2.25 -10.85
N THR A 255 4.05 -1.66 -9.69
CA THR A 255 5.41 -1.15 -9.46
C THR A 255 6.24 -2.15 -8.65
N VAL A 256 5.71 -2.70 -7.55
CA VAL A 256 6.52 -3.57 -6.68
C VAL A 256 6.67 -4.96 -7.27
N ALA A 257 5.54 -5.64 -7.55
CA ALA A 257 5.58 -7.03 -8.02
C ALA A 257 6.15 -7.14 -9.45
N LEU A 258 5.61 -6.36 -10.40
CA LEU A 258 6.07 -6.40 -11.79
C LEU A 258 7.55 -5.98 -11.91
N SER A 259 7.99 -4.96 -11.15
CA SER A 259 9.39 -4.54 -11.20
C SER A 259 10.34 -5.59 -10.64
N ALA A 260 9.97 -6.28 -9.56
CA ALA A 260 10.78 -7.37 -8.99
C ALA A 260 10.91 -8.55 -9.96
N VAL A 261 9.83 -8.91 -10.66
CA VAL A 261 9.84 -9.95 -11.69
C VAL A 261 10.72 -9.54 -12.87
N LEU A 262 10.57 -8.31 -13.38
CA LEU A 262 11.39 -7.85 -14.51
C LEU A 262 12.87 -7.65 -14.13
N ALA A 263 13.19 -7.31 -12.88
CA ALA A 263 14.58 -7.23 -12.38
C ALA A 263 15.28 -8.58 -12.37
N SER A 264 14.53 -9.65 -12.10
CA SER A 264 15.06 -11.02 -11.97
C SER A 264 14.96 -11.84 -13.28
N GLY A 265 14.01 -11.52 -14.15
CA GLY A 265 13.59 -12.40 -15.27
C GLY A 265 12.82 -13.62 -14.78
N GLY A 266 12.13 -13.50 -13.63
CA GLY A 266 11.26 -14.53 -13.05
C GLY A 266 9.83 -14.51 -13.61
N THR A 267 8.93 -15.20 -12.93
CA THR A 267 7.53 -15.40 -13.33
C THR A 267 6.59 -14.55 -12.47
N PHE A 268 5.61 -13.92 -13.10
CA PHE A 268 4.49 -13.23 -12.46
C PHE A 268 3.26 -14.16 -12.46
N ALA A 269 2.85 -14.66 -11.30
CA ALA A 269 1.62 -15.44 -11.17
C ALA A 269 0.48 -14.53 -10.74
N LEU A 270 -0.35 -14.13 -11.70
CA LEU A 270 -1.48 -13.22 -11.49
C LEU A 270 -2.71 -14.02 -11.04
N ALA A 271 -3.43 -13.50 -10.04
CA ALA A 271 -4.74 -14.02 -9.66
C ALA A 271 -5.82 -12.97 -9.91
N ARG A 272 -7.08 -13.42 -10.08
CA ARG A 272 -8.23 -12.50 -10.26
C ARG A 272 -8.43 -11.58 -9.08
N GLY A 273 -8.17 -12.08 -7.88
CA GLY A 273 -8.31 -11.35 -6.64
C GLY A 273 -7.96 -12.21 -5.44
N PHE A 274 -8.00 -11.61 -4.27
CA PHE A 274 -7.70 -12.30 -3.02
C PHE A 274 -8.88 -13.15 -2.53
N SER A 275 -8.58 -14.37 -2.08
CA SER A 275 -9.49 -15.23 -1.34
C SER A 275 -8.73 -15.95 -0.23
N ALA A 276 -9.03 -15.64 1.04
CA ALA A 276 -8.30 -16.20 2.17
C ALA A 276 -8.40 -17.74 2.21
N SER A 277 -9.55 -18.31 1.84
CA SER A 277 -9.78 -19.78 1.86
C SER A 277 -9.05 -20.52 0.74
N ARG A 278 -8.85 -19.88 -0.43
CA ARG A 278 -8.22 -20.48 -1.61
C ARG A 278 -6.76 -20.09 -1.80
N PHE A 279 -6.25 -19.14 -1.01
CA PHE A 279 -4.93 -18.53 -1.20
C PHE A 279 -3.81 -19.57 -1.35
N TRP A 280 -3.69 -20.49 -0.41
CA TRP A 280 -2.62 -21.48 -0.43
C TRP A 280 -2.79 -22.50 -1.57
N ASP A 281 -4.03 -22.87 -1.91
CA ASP A 281 -4.31 -23.76 -3.04
C ASP A 281 -3.88 -23.11 -4.37
N GLU A 282 -4.14 -21.81 -4.52
CA GLU A 282 -3.73 -21.03 -5.69
C GLU A 282 -2.20 -20.87 -5.72
N VAL A 283 -1.56 -20.54 -4.60
CA VAL A 283 -0.09 -20.45 -4.46
C VAL A 283 0.59 -21.75 -4.86
N ILE A 284 0.04 -22.91 -4.44
CA ILE A 284 0.56 -24.23 -4.80
C ILE A 284 0.35 -24.51 -6.30
N ARG A 285 -0.85 -24.26 -6.83
CA ARG A 285 -1.18 -24.46 -8.25
C ARG A 285 -0.25 -23.66 -9.16
N GLU A 286 -0.01 -22.40 -8.83
CA GLU A 286 0.85 -21.52 -9.61
C GLU A 286 2.35 -21.72 -9.34
N GLN A 287 2.72 -22.70 -8.48
CA GLN A 287 4.10 -23.02 -8.12
C GLN A 287 4.86 -21.80 -7.56
N ALA A 288 4.19 -20.97 -6.78
CA ALA A 288 4.77 -19.75 -6.26
C ALA A 288 5.85 -20.02 -5.21
N THR A 289 6.95 -19.27 -5.33
CA THR A 289 8.07 -19.26 -4.37
C THR A 289 8.10 -17.98 -3.54
N ALA A 290 7.34 -16.99 -3.99
CA ALA A 290 7.12 -15.72 -3.33
C ALA A 290 5.68 -15.25 -3.54
N PHE A 291 5.19 -14.37 -2.67
CA PHE A 291 3.94 -13.65 -2.91
C PHE A 291 4.02 -12.21 -2.42
N ILE A 292 3.17 -11.35 -3.01
CA ILE A 292 3.00 -9.98 -2.57
C ILE A 292 1.73 -9.85 -1.72
N TYR A 293 1.82 -9.05 -0.63
CA TYR A 293 0.72 -8.85 0.30
C TYR A 293 0.53 -7.37 0.68
N ILE A 294 -0.59 -7.10 1.30
CA ILE A 294 -0.82 -5.98 2.22
C ILE A 294 -1.17 -6.55 3.60
N GLY A 295 -0.90 -5.81 4.67
CA GLY A 295 -0.98 -6.33 6.05
C GLY A 295 -2.30 -7.01 6.39
N GLU A 296 -3.44 -6.47 5.91
CA GLU A 296 -4.76 -7.06 6.11
C GLU A 296 -4.90 -8.46 5.48
N LEU A 297 -4.27 -8.70 4.35
CA LEU A 297 -4.24 -10.02 3.72
C LEU A 297 -3.57 -11.05 4.65
N CYS A 298 -2.46 -10.68 5.26
CA CYS A 298 -1.78 -11.56 6.23
C CYS A 298 -2.67 -11.86 7.44
N ARG A 299 -3.42 -10.88 7.94
CA ARG A 299 -4.38 -11.06 9.03
C ARG A 299 -5.50 -12.03 8.64
N TYR A 300 -6.09 -11.86 7.45
CA TYR A 300 -7.10 -12.81 6.96
C TYR A 300 -6.57 -14.23 6.83
N LEU A 301 -5.32 -14.42 6.43
CA LEU A 301 -4.71 -15.74 6.34
C LEU A 301 -4.49 -16.37 7.73
N VAL A 302 -4.02 -15.57 8.70
CA VAL A 302 -3.85 -16.04 10.09
C VAL A 302 -5.19 -16.40 10.73
N ASN A 303 -6.25 -15.64 10.44
CA ASN A 303 -7.58 -15.91 10.96
C ASN A 303 -8.29 -17.13 10.34
N GLN A 304 -7.75 -17.72 9.25
CA GLN A 304 -8.28 -19.00 8.75
C GLN A 304 -7.99 -20.12 9.74
N PRO A 305 -8.88 -21.12 9.87
CA PRO A 305 -8.57 -22.32 10.64
C PRO A 305 -7.24 -22.94 10.21
N ALA A 306 -6.43 -23.34 11.18
CA ALA A 306 -5.14 -23.97 10.89
C ALA A 306 -5.34 -25.30 10.17
N LYS A 307 -4.58 -25.52 9.10
CA LYS A 307 -4.62 -26.73 8.29
C LYS A 307 -3.25 -27.42 8.30
N PRO A 308 -3.19 -28.77 8.26
CA PRO A 308 -1.93 -29.48 8.08
C PRO A 308 -1.17 -29.03 6.82
N THR A 309 -1.91 -28.50 5.83
CA THR A 309 -1.40 -28.02 4.53
C THR A 309 -0.81 -26.62 4.56
N ASP A 310 -0.90 -25.88 5.68
CA ASP A 310 -0.41 -24.49 5.80
C ASP A 310 1.10 -24.33 5.45
N ARG A 311 1.84 -25.43 5.37
CA ARG A 311 3.26 -25.46 5.00
C ARG A 311 3.57 -26.30 3.76
N GLN A 312 2.56 -26.79 3.04
CA GLN A 312 2.75 -27.63 1.86
C GLN A 312 2.92 -26.82 0.57
N HIS A 313 3.71 -25.77 0.65
CA HIS A 313 4.02 -24.87 -0.46
C HIS A 313 5.52 -24.55 -0.53
N SER A 314 5.99 -24.03 -1.67
CA SER A 314 7.38 -23.67 -1.90
C SER A 314 7.72 -22.22 -1.54
N VAL A 315 6.81 -21.48 -0.94
CA VAL A 315 7.00 -20.05 -0.62
C VAL A 315 8.08 -19.88 0.43
N ARG A 316 9.10 -19.12 0.08
CA ARG A 316 10.21 -18.74 0.95
C ARG A 316 10.23 -17.26 1.32
N LEU A 317 9.50 -16.44 0.57
CA LEU A 317 9.53 -14.99 0.62
C LEU A 317 8.11 -14.42 0.57
N ALA A 318 7.78 -13.58 1.53
CA ALA A 318 6.63 -12.69 1.49
C ALA A 318 7.09 -11.24 1.33
N VAL A 319 6.48 -10.50 0.41
CA VAL A 319 6.81 -9.10 0.11
C VAL A 319 5.56 -8.26 0.31
N GLY A 320 5.66 -7.17 1.04
CA GLY A 320 4.50 -6.31 1.21
C GLY A 320 4.73 -5.14 2.14
N ASN A 321 3.63 -4.56 2.55
CA ASN A 321 3.62 -3.44 3.48
C ASN A 321 2.44 -3.55 4.46
N GLY A 322 2.66 -3.09 5.67
CA GLY A 322 1.64 -3.00 6.71
C GLY A 322 1.37 -4.31 7.46
N LEU A 323 2.30 -5.27 7.47
CA LEU A 323 2.22 -6.40 8.37
C LEU A 323 2.41 -5.92 9.80
N ARG A 324 1.38 -6.10 10.60
CA ARG A 324 1.37 -5.66 12.00
C ARG A 324 2.45 -6.38 12.81
N PRO A 325 3.19 -5.66 13.67
CA PRO A 325 4.28 -6.26 14.47
C PRO A 325 3.86 -7.46 15.31
N GLU A 326 2.64 -7.46 15.84
CA GLU A 326 2.06 -8.54 16.65
C GLU A 326 1.81 -9.82 15.85
N LEU A 327 1.47 -9.72 14.56
CA LEU A 327 1.25 -10.87 13.69
C LEU A 327 2.54 -11.44 13.08
N TRP A 328 3.67 -10.73 13.21
CA TRP A 328 4.91 -11.03 12.48
C TRP A 328 5.44 -12.44 12.74
N ASP A 329 5.56 -12.80 14.00
CA ASP A 329 6.16 -14.09 14.39
C ASP A 329 5.18 -15.25 14.18
N GLU A 330 3.90 -15.05 14.44
CA GLU A 330 2.85 -16.03 14.17
C GLU A 330 2.76 -16.33 12.68
N PHE A 331 2.70 -15.31 11.83
CA PHE A 331 2.64 -15.47 10.38
C PHE A 331 3.84 -16.25 9.84
N LYS A 332 5.05 -15.90 10.27
CA LYS A 332 6.27 -16.63 9.89
C LYS A 332 6.26 -18.08 10.34
N SER A 333 5.89 -18.32 11.59
CA SER A 333 5.95 -19.67 12.17
C SER A 333 4.87 -20.58 11.62
N ARG A 334 3.62 -20.09 11.49
CA ARG A 334 2.50 -20.87 10.98
C ARG A 334 2.73 -21.31 9.54
N PHE A 335 3.08 -20.37 8.66
CA PHE A 335 3.22 -20.63 7.23
C PHE A 335 4.66 -20.99 6.81
N GLY A 336 5.61 -21.06 7.72
CA GLY A 336 7.00 -21.44 7.42
C GLY A 336 7.75 -20.42 6.54
N ILE A 337 7.35 -19.15 6.52
CA ILE A 337 7.94 -18.10 5.69
C ILE A 337 9.33 -17.73 6.23
N LYS A 338 10.36 -17.96 5.41
CA LYS A 338 11.75 -17.71 5.83
C LYS A 338 12.09 -16.23 5.90
N ARG A 339 11.58 -15.44 4.94
CA ARG A 339 11.92 -14.02 4.80
C ARG A 339 10.66 -13.19 4.52
N ILE A 340 10.49 -12.13 5.30
CA ILE A 340 9.48 -11.10 5.06
C ILE A 340 10.23 -9.83 4.66
N VAL A 341 9.87 -9.28 3.50
CA VAL A 341 10.40 -8.01 2.99
C VAL A 341 9.28 -6.99 3.06
N GLU A 342 9.21 -6.31 4.20
CA GLU A 342 8.39 -5.10 4.31
C GLU A 342 9.02 -3.98 3.49
N PHE A 343 8.18 -3.11 2.96
CA PHE A 343 8.60 -1.85 2.38
C PHE A 343 7.63 -0.74 2.78
N TYR A 344 8.11 0.48 2.72
CA TYR A 344 7.31 1.69 2.85
C TYR A 344 7.48 2.54 1.60
N GLY A 345 6.38 3.09 1.10
CA GLY A 345 6.34 4.02 0.00
C GLY A 345 4.91 4.45 -0.29
N ALA A 346 4.75 5.60 -0.88
CA ALA A 346 3.46 6.08 -1.39
C ALA A 346 3.58 6.34 -2.88
N SER A 347 2.45 6.26 -3.59
CA SER A 347 2.43 6.41 -5.06
C SER A 347 2.94 7.77 -5.50
N GLU A 348 2.74 8.80 -4.69
CA GLU A 348 3.22 10.17 -4.89
C GLU A 348 4.59 10.46 -4.30
N ALA A 349 5.05 9.67 -3.32
CA ALA A 349 6.30 9.93 -2.61
C ALA A 349 7.54 9.71 -3.49
N ASN A 350 8.56 10.51 -3.25
CA ASN A 350 9.88 10.38 -3.87
C ASN A 350 10.87 9.59 -3.02
N ILE A 351 10.37 8.85 -2.01
CA ILE A 351 11.15 8.02 -1.09
C ILE A 351 10.54 6.63 -0.95
N ALA A 352 11.40 5.65 -0.75
CA ALA A 352 11.00 4.30 -0.38
C ALA A 352 12.00 3.73 0.63
N PHE A 353 11.47 2.93 1.54
CA PHE A 353 12.24 2.10 2.46
C PHE A 353 11.97 0.64 2.15
N VAL A 354 12.97 -0.20 2.31
CA VAL A 354 12.81 -1.64 2.08
C VAL A 354 13.62 -2.43 3.11
N ASN A 355 13.02 -3.46 3.66
CA ASN A 355 13.66 -4.37 4.60
C ASN A 355 14.64 -5.32 3.87
N ALA A 356 15.67 -4.74 3.26
CA ALA A 356 16.68 -5.47 2.52
C ALA A 356 17.53 -6.38 3.43
N PHE A 357 17.72 -5.96 4.68
CA PHE A 357 18.55 -6.68 5.67
C PHE A 357 17.79 -7.76 6.44
N GLY A 358 16.48 -7.96 6.17
CA GLY A 358 15.69 -9.00 6.82
C GLY A 358 15.52 -8.79 8.34
N VAL A 359 15.57 -7.56 8.79
CA VAL A 359 15.32 -7.20 10.19
C VAL A 359 13.82 -7.34 10.48
N ASN A 360 13.44 -7.97 11.59
CA ASN A 360 12.03 -8.11 11.96
C ASN A 360 11.45 -6.77 12.43
N ARG A 361 10.18 -6.53 12.13
CA ARG A 361 9.39 -5.38 12.63
C ARG A 361 9.98 -4.01 12.24
N THR A 362 10.35 -3.87 10.99
CA THR A 362 10.83 -2.63 10.39
C THR A 362 10.25 -2.45 8.99
N ALA A 363 9.93 -1.25 8.58
CA ALA A 363 9.64 -0.92 7.18
C ALA A 363 10.90 -0.93 6.32
N GLY A 364 12.09 -0.86 6.96
CA GLY A 364 13.37 -1.10 6.35
C GLY A 364 14.28 0.11 6.19
N PHE A 365 15.27 -0.06 5.35
CA PHE A 365 16.34 0.88 5.03
C PHE A 365 15.94 1.80 3.87
N GLY A 366 16.18 3.10 4.02
CA GLY A 366 16.00 4.11 2.98
C GLY A 366 17.31 4.81 2.67
N PRO A 367 17.88 4.64 1.45
CA PRO A 367 19.15 5.26 1.09
C PRO A 367 19.05 6.74 0.72
N LEU A 368 17.84 7.23 0.43
CA LEU A 368 17.58 8.60 0.02
C LEU A 368 17.50 9.54 1.23
N PRO A 369 17.84 10.83 1.08
CA PRO A 369 17.75 11.79 2.17
C PRO A 369 16.32 11.95 2.69
N TYR A 370 16.13 11.75 3.99
CA TYR A 370 14.88 11.95 4.70
C TYR A 370 15.11 12.63 6.06
N ALA A 371 14.03 13.03 6.67
CA ALA A 371 14.00 13.49 8.05
C ALA A 371 12.75 12.99 8.76
N VAL A 372 12.90 12.57 10.00
CA VAL A 372 11.78 12.39 10.91
C VAL A 372 11.80 13.58 11.85
N VAL A 373 10.73 14.37 11.82
CA VAL A 373 10.68 15.66 12.52
C VAL A 373 9.58 15.69 13.56
N GLU A 374 9.80 16.50 14.60
CA GLU A 374 8.75 16.83 15.55
C GLU A 374 7.59 17.53 14.83
N TYR A 375 6.38 17.28 15.26
CA TYR A 375 5.19 17.90 14.70
C TYR A 375 4.33 18.48 15.82
N ASP A 376 3.49 19.42 15.44
CA ASP A 376 2.50 20.01 16.31
C ASP A 376 1.21 19.17 16.24
N ASP A 377 0.79 18.66 17.36
CA ASP A 377 -0.31 17.70 17.46
C ASP A 377 -1.67 18.30 17.10
N GLU A 378 -1.84 19.62 17.27
CA GLU A 378 -3.10 20.31 16.97
C GLU A 378 -3.23 20.64 15.49
N THR A 379 -2.13 21.12 14.90
CA THR A 379 -2.11 21.57 13.49
C THR A 379 -1.64 20.49 12.52
N GLY A 380 -1.01 19.43 13.02
CA GLY A 380 -0.37 18.40 12.20
C GLY A 380 0.86 18.89 11.43
N LYS A 381 1.36 20.09 11.71
CA LYS A 381 2.49 20.66 10.99
C LYS A 381 3.82 20.37 11.68
N ALA A 382 4.86 20.24 10.88
CA ALA A 382 6.23 20.09 11.37
C ALA A 382 6.65 21.30 12.25
N LYS A 383 7.18 21.02 13.44
CA LYS A 383 7.64 22.05 14.39
C LYS A 383 8.93 22.68 13.90
N ARG A 384 9.06 23.99 14.18
CA ARG A 384 10.25 24.77 13.87
C ARG A 384 10.85 25.39 15.13
N ASP A 385 12.17 25.52 15.14
CA ASP A 385 12.88 26.23 16.19
C ASP A 385 12.73 27.78 16.04
N LYS A 386 13.34 28.53 16.94
CA LYS A 386 13.34 30.01 16.91
C LYS A 386 13.99 30.62 15.66
N ASN A 387 14.77 29.85 14.92
CA ASN A 387 15.41 30.27 13.67
C ASN A 387 14.61 29.82 12.44
N GLY A 388 13.42 29.24 12.62
CA GLY A 388 12.55 28.74 11.56
C GLY A 388 12.96 27.38 11.00
N ARG A 389 13.90 26.65 11.61
CA ARG A 389 14.36 25.33 11.15
C ARG A 389 13.55 24.19 11.77
N LEU A 390 13.33 23.12 11.01
CA LEU A 390 12.65 21.93 11.48
C LEU A 390 13.43 21.22 12.58
N LEU A 391 12.71 20.67 13.56
CA LEU A 391 13.28 19.93 14.67
C LEU A 391 13.24 18.43 14.36
N ARG A 392 14.41 17.76 14.36
CA ARG A 392 14.50 16.30 14.16
C ARG A 392 14.23 15.58 15.46
N VAL A 393 13.54 14.42 15.36
CA VAL A 393 13.47 13.48 16.49
C VAL A 393 14.80 12.71 16.63
N GLY A 394 15.07 12.22 17.84
CA GLY A 394 16.19 11.30 18.08
C GLY A 394 15.84 9.85 17.68
N THR A 395 16.85 8.98 17.67
CA THR A 395 16.68 7.53 17.45
C THR A 395 15.75 6.94 18.50
N GLY A 396 14.77 6.15 18.07
CA GLY A 396 13.67 5.63 18.89
C GLY A 396 12.45 6.56 18.96
N GLY A 397 12.60 7.84 18.59
CA GLY A 397 11.52 8.83 18.59
C GLY A 397 10.54 8.65 17.44
N VAL A 398 9.30 9.10 17.65
CA VAL A 398 8.24 9.13 16.64
C VAL A 398 8.07 10.55 16.13
N GLY A 399 7.88 10.71 14.82
CA GLY A 399 7.64 12.01 14.21
C GLY A 399 7.13 11.90 12.78
N LEU A 400 6.91 13.06 12.16
CA LEU A 400 6.44 13.18 10.78
C LEU A 400 7.59 12.90 9.81
N LEU A 401 7.36 12.02 8.86
CA LEU A 401 8.33 11.66 7.83
C LEU A 401 8.32 12.68 6.70
N LEU A 402 9.48 13.27 6.45
CA LEU A 402 9.72 14.16 5.30
C LEU A 402 10.78 13.57 4.37
N ALA A 403 10.56 13.66 3.07
CA ALA A 403 11.51 13.23 2.05
C ALA A 403 12.11 14.45 1.33
N LYS A 404 13.44 14.51 1.22
CA LYS A 404 14.11 15.64 0.53
C LYS A 404 13.84 15.56 -0.98
N VAL A 405 13.38 16.64 -1.56
CA VAL A 405 13.21 16.79 -3.00
C VAL A 405 14.54 17.24 -3.61
N THR A 406 15.04 16.48 -4.58
CA THR A 406 16.31 16.74 -5.27
C THR A 406 16.21 16.32 -6.74
N ASP A 407 17.15 16.74 -7.59
CA ASP A 407 17.23 16.32 -8.99
C ASP A 407 17.35 14.78 -9.15
N ARG A 408 17.95 14.11 -8.15
CA ARG A 408 18.09 12.64 -8.13
C ARG A 408 16.85 11.92 -7.61
N SER A 409 16.02 12.63 -6.86
CA SER A 409 14.78 12.14 -6.29
C SER A 409 13.71 13.22 -6.39
N PRO A 410 13.22 13.51 -7.62
CA PRO A 410 12.22 14.55 -7.84
C PRO A 410 10.87 14.13 -7.24
N PHE A 411 10.06 15.11 -6.91
CA PHE A 411 8.65 14.92 -6.59
C PHE A 411 7.84 15.19 -7.87
N ASP A 412 7.34 14.12 -8.51
CA ASP A 412 6.57 14.22 -9.75
C ASP A 412 5.15 14.77 -9.52
N GLY A 413 4.66 14.70 -8.29
CA GLY A 413 3.39 15.30 -7.86
C GLY A 413 2.14 14.56 -8.34
N TYR A 414 1.06 15.32 -8.31
CA TYR A 414 -0.25 14.92 -8.84
C TYR A 414 -0.49 15.67 -10.17
N THR A 415 -1.49 15.23 -10.92
CA THR A 415 -2.01 16.01 -12.07
C THR A 415 -2.52 17.39 -11.63
N ASP A 416 -3.06 17.48 -10.40
CA ASP A 416 -3.41 18.75 -9.74
C ASP A 416 -2.17 19.40 -9.11
N LYS A 417 -1.78 20.56 -9.66
CA LYS A 417 -0.63 21.35 -9.20
C LYS A 417 -0.82 21.93 -7.80
N ALA A 418 -2.03 22.36 -7.44
CA ALA A 418 -2.30 22.94 -6.12
C ALA A 418 -2.20 21.86 -5.03
N ALA A 419 -2.71 20.66 -5.29
CA ALA A 419 -2.56 19.52 -4.40
C ALA A 419 -1.10 19.09 -4.24
N SER A 420 -0.29 19.22 -5.30
CA SER A 420 1.14 18.94 -5.25
C SER A 420 1.89 19.95 -4.37
N GLU A 421 1.63 21.25 -4.58
CA GLU A 421 2.30 22.33 -3.82
C GLU A 421 1.96 22.27 -2.33
N ALA A 422 0.74 21.90 -1.97
CA ALA A 422 0.30 21.76 -0.58
C ALA A 422 1.05 20.66 0.21
N LYS A 423 1.79 19.77 -0.48
CA LYS A 423 2.61 18.72 0.12
C LYS A 423 4.08 19.12 0.28
N LEU A 424 4.46 20.33 -0.09
CA LEU A 424 5.85 20.75 -0.02
C LEU A 424 6.12 21.65 1.19
N VAL A 425 7.16 21.28 1.94
CA VAL A 425 7.72 22.05 3.06
C VAL A 425 9.01 22.69 2.58
N ARG A 426 9.04 24.01 2.54
CA ARG A 426 10.18 24.81 2.06
C ARG A 426 11.01 25.33 3.22
N ASP A 427 12.30 25.55 3.00
CA ASP A 427 13.23 26.09 3.98
C ASP A 427 13.21 25.29 5.30
N GLY A 428 13.33 23.96 5.17
CA GLY A 428 13.19 23.04 6.29
C GLY A 428 14.40 23.10 7.24
N PHE A 429 15.59 22.82 6.74
CA PHE A 429 16.84 22.82 7.50
C PHE A 429 17.85 23.82 6.96
N GLU A 430 17.76 24.14 5.66
CA GLU A 430 18.62 25.07 4.94
C GLU A 430 17.74 25.97 4.06
N GLN A 431 18.22 27.19 3.79
CA GLN A 431 17.52 28.09 2.87
C GLN A 431 17.47 27.48 1.47
N GLY A 432 16.28 27.43 0.86
CA GLY A 432 16.04 26.89 -0.47
C GLY A 432 15.87 25.37 -0.53
N ASP A 433 16.01 24.62 0.56
CA ASP A 433 15.68 23.20 0.55
C ASP A 433 14.17 22.97 0.47
N VAL A 434 13.79 21.87 -0.17
CA VAL A 434 12.39 21.48 -0.35
C VAL A 434 12.20 20.05 0.12
N TRP A 435 11.16 19.82 0.88
CA TRP A 435 10.83 18.53 1.46
C TRP A 435 9.38 18.18 1.14
N PHE A 436 9.16 16.92 0.77
CA PHE A 436 7.82 16.37 0.58
C PHE A 436 7.31 15.86 1.93
N ASP A 437 6.14 16.34 2.33
CA ASP A 437 5.42 15.88 3.51
C ASP A 437 4.59 14.65 3.16
N THR A 438 4.99 13.48 3.72
CA THR A 438 4.29 12.22 3.49
C THR A 438 2.92 12.19 4.17
N GLY A 439 2.75 12.91 5.27
CA GLY A 439 1.59 12.83 6.16
C GLY A 439 1.58 11.56 7.01
N ASP A 440 2.70 10.83 7.09
CA ASP A 440 2.82 9.60 7.85
C ASP A 440 3.74 9.80 9.06
N LEU A 441 3.33 9.24 10.18
CA LEU A 441 4.12 9.18 11.41
C LEU A 441 4.95 7.89 11.39
N VAL A 442 6.24 8.05 11.64
CA VAL A 442 7.17 6.92 11.69
C VAL A 442 8.06 7.01 12.93
N ARG A 443 8.56 5.86 13.37
CA ARG A 443 9.63 5.77 14.37
C ARG A 443 10.98 5.76 13.66
N GLU A 444 11.86 6.66 14.02
CA GLU A 444 13.28 6.63 13.60
C GLU A 444 13.99 5.50 14.35
N GLN A 445 14.39 4.44 13.65
CA GLN A 445 14.99 3.24 14.28
C GLN A 445 16.53 3.26 14.27
N GLY A 446 17.15 4.28 13.66
CA GLY A 446 18.58 4.36 13.44
C GLY A 446 19.03 3.58 12.21
N TRP A 447 20.28 3.82 11.78
CA TRP A 447 20.88 3.17 10.61
C TRP A 447 20.03 3.28 9.34
N HIS A 448 19.39 4.44 9.14
CA HIS A 448 18.46 4.70 8.03
C HIS A 448 17.25 3.74 7.97
N HIS A 449 16.83 3.20 9.11
CA HIS A 449 15.63 2.36 9.21
C HIS A 449 14.50 3.12 9.89
N ILE A 450 13.29 2.85 9.42
CA ILE A 450 12.06 3.35 10.04
C ILE A 450 11.07 2.23 10.30
N ALA A 451 10.17 2.44 11.27
CA ALA A 451 8.95 1.67 11.41
C ALA A 451 7.74 2.60 11.25
N PHE A 452 6.76 2.18 10.46
CA PHE A 452 5.50 2.90 10.33
C PHE A 452 4.75 2.87 11.67
N VAL A 453 4.17 4.00 12.05
CA VAL A 453 3.37 4.14 13.27
C VAL A 453 1.91 4.36 12.92
N ASP A 454 1.59 5.47 12.25
CA ASP A 454 0.21 5.77 11.83
C ASP A 454 0.20 6.87 10.77
N ARG A 455 -0.99 7.19 10.23
CA ARG A 455 -1.19 8.40 9.45
C ARG A 455 -1.54 9.57 10.35
N LEU A 456 -0.93 10.71 10.09
CA LEU A 456 -1.18 11.92 10.87
C LEU A 456 -2.67 12.29 10.93
N GLY A 457 -3.42 12.09 9.84
CA GLY A 457 -4.87 12.34 9.80
C GLY A 457 -5.75 11.28 10.46
N ASP A 458 -5.16 10.14 10.88
CA ASP A 458 -5.88 9.06 11.56
C ASP A 458 -5.68 9.07 13.07
N THR A 459 -4.54 9.59 13.56
CA THR A 459 -4.31 9.81 14.99
C THR A 459 -5.33 10.79 15.54
N PHE A 460 -5.63 10.67 16.82
CA PHE A 460 -6.46 11.62 17.56
C PHE A 460 -5.87 11.94 18.91
N ARG A 461 -6.26 13.07 19.50
CA ARG A 461 -5.82 13.51 20.81
C ARG A 461 -6.95 13.35 21.82
N TRP A 462 -6.63 12.74 22.95
CA TRP A 462 -7.57 12.59 24.06
C TRP A 462 -6.88 12.87 25.40
N LYS A 463 -7.51 13.73 26.23
CA LYS A 463 -6.96 14.14 27.53
C LYS A 463 -5.51 14.65 27.47
N GLY A 464 -5.19 15.39 26.40
CA GLY A 464 -3.85 15.94 26.19
C GLY A 464 -2.81 14.99 25.62
N GLU A 465 -3.17 13.71 25.37
CA GLU A 465 -2.26 12.68 24.88
C GLU A 465 -2.64 12.22 23.47
N ASN A 466 -1.65 11.93 22.65
CA ASN A 466 -1.86 11.41 21.29
C ASN A 466 -2.10 9.91 21.32
N VAL A 467 -3.07 9.48 20.52
CA VAL A 467 -3.44 8.08 20.35
C VAL A 467 -3.22 7.66 18.91
N ALA A 468 -2.33 6.71 18.69
CA ALA A 468 -2.16 6.05 17.40
C ALA A 468 -3.25 4.99 17.23
N THR A 469 -4.04 5.12 16.16
CA THR A 469 -5.17 4.18 15.94
C THR A 469 -4.71 2.76 15.72
N THR A 470 -3.58 2.57 15.05
CA THR A 470 -3.00 1.25 14.79
C THR A 470 -2.58 0.51 16.07
N GLU A 471 -2.12 1.23 17.09
CA GLU A 471 -1.76 0.65 18.38
C GLU A 471 -3.00 0.11 19.10
N VAL A 472 -4.08 0.89 19.12
CA VAL A 472 -5.35 0.48 19.73
C VAL A 472 -5.98 -0.67 18.96
N GLU A 473 -5.96 -0.63 17.63
CA GLU A 473 -6.40 -1.73 16.76
C GLU A 473 -5.62 -3.01 17.05
N GLY A 474 -4.29 -2.92 17.21
CA GLY A 474 -3.43 -4.05 17.56
C GLY A 474 -3.76 -4.66 18.93
N ALA A 475 -4.03 -3.81 19.93
CA ALA A 475 -4.44 -4.28 21.25
C ALA A 475 -5.80 -4.99 21.23
N LEU A 476 -6.80 -4.40 20.58
CA LEU A 476 -8.15 -4.98 20.47
C LEU A 476 -8.17 -6.30 19.66
N SER A 477 -7.32 -6.43 18.66
CA SER A 477 -7.22 -7.65 17.83
C SER A 477 -6.70 -8.88 18.59
N LYS A 478 -6.18 -8.71 19.82
CA LYS A 478 -5.78 -9.81 20.70
C LYS A 478 -6.96 -10.43 21.47
N ALA A 479 -8.13 -9.79 21.45
CA ALA A 479 -9.33 -10.33 22.09
C ALA A 479 -9.87 -11.49 21.25
N GLU A 480 -10.11 -12.65 21.86
CA GLU A 480 -10.57 -13.87 21.18
C GLU A 480 -11.89 -13.69 20.42
N SER A 481 -12.73 -12.77 20.87
CA SER A 481 -14.02 -12.49 20.22
C SER A 481 -13.91 -11.56 19.02
N ILE A 482 -12.86 -10.74 18.90
CA ILE A 482 -12.74 -9.69 17.88
C ILE A 482 -11.99 -10.19 16.65
N ALA A 483 -12.68 -10.26 15.52
CA ALA A 483 -12.10 -10.61 14.23
C ALA A 483 -11.36 -9.43 13.58
N GLN A 484 -11.94 -8.22 13.68
CA GLN A 484 -11.35 -7.00 13.12
C GLN A 484 -11.73 -5.79 13.98
N ALA A 485 -10.80 -4.85 14.11
CA ALA A 485 -11.03 -3.56 14.76
C ALA A 485 -10.54 -2.42 13.87
N VAL A 486 -11.32 -1.35 13.81
CA VAL A 486 -10.98 -0.08 13.16
C VAL A 486 -11.21 1.04 14.16
N VAL A 487 -10.15 1.77 14.49
CA VAL A 487 -10.16 2.78 15.55
C VAL A 487 -10.10 4.19 14.95
N TYR A 488 -10.83 5.10 15.53
CA TYR A 488 -10.92 6.50 15.12
C TYR A 488 -11.32 7.39 16.30
N GLY A 489 -11.04 8.69 16.17
CA GLY A 489 -11.46 9.69 17.17
C GLY A 489 -12.85 10.24 16.87
N VAL A 490 -13.67 10.40 17.91
CA VAL A 490 -15.00 11.00 17.86
C VAL A 490 -15.09 12.21 18.79
N ASP A 491 -15.79 13.24 18.36
CA ASP A 491 -15.99 14.45 19.16
C ASP A 491 -17.06 14.22 20.24
N ILE A 492 -16.76 14.57 21.48
CA ILE A 492 -17.74 14.61 22.57
C ILE A 492 -17.97 16.08 22.94
N PRO A 493 -19.21 16.61 22.84
CA PRO A 493 -19.49 17.98 23.19
C PRO A 493 -19.06 18.32 24.63
N GLY A 494 -18.32 19.42 24.81
CA GLY A 494 -17.85 19.88 26.11
C GLY A 494 -16.54 19.24 26.58
N THR A 495 -15.85 18.45 25.75
CA THR A 495 -14.51 17.93 26.05
C THR A 495 -13.46 18.55 25.12
N ASP A 496 -12.19 18.47 25.55
CA ASP A 496 -11.03 18.82 24.73
C ASP A 496 -10.49 17.56 24.04
N GLY A 497 -10.27 17.66 22.73
CA GLY A 497 -9.82 16.55 21.90
C GLY A 497 -10.93 15.60 21.46
N LYS A 498 -10.52 14.41 20.95
CA LYS A 498 -11.43 13.37 20.43
C LYS A 498 -11.29 12.11 21.24
N ALA A 499 -12.41 11.56 21.67
CA ALA A 499 -12.44 10.28 22.38
C ALA A 499 -12.22 9.11 21.42
N GLY A 500 -11.53 8.07 21.87
CA GLY A 500 -11.35 6.85 21.10
C GLY A 500 -12.66 6.09 20.90
N MET A 501 -12.93 5.69 19.66
CA MET A 501 -14.01 4.79 19.29
C MET A 501 -13.47 3.70 18.39
N ALA A 502 -13.94 2.46 18.59
CA ALA A 502 -13.63 1.31 17.76
C ALA A 502 -14.90 0.78 17.09
N ALA A 503 -14.87 0.55 15.78
CA ALA A 503 -15.81 -0.33 15.10
C ALA A 503 -15.18 -1.71 14.99
N VAL A 504 -15.88 -2.77 15.40
CA VAL A 504 -15.36 -4.14 15.46
C VAL A 504 -16.31 -5.12 14.79
N THR A 505 -15.75 -6.14 14.14
CA THR A 505 -16.47 -7.37 13.77
C THR A 505 -16.06 -8.49 14.71
N LEU A 506 -16.96 -9.42 14.96
CA LEU A 506 -16.67 -10.58 15.79
C LEU A 506 -16.30 -11.80 14.92
N HIS A 507 -15.60 -12.74 15.50
CA HIS A 507 -15.43 -14.06 14.89
C HIS A 507 -16.80 -14.76 14.74
N PRO A 508 -16.98 -15.67 13.76
CA PRO A 508 -18.18 -16.48 13.67
C PRO A 508 -18.47 -17.19 15.00
N ASP A 509 -19.72 -17.14 15.43
CA ASP A 509 -20.21 -17.75 16.69
C ASP A 509 -19.61 -17.20 17.99
N ALA A 510 -18.83 -16.10 17.93
CA ALA A 510 -18.30 -15.45 19.13
C ALA A 510 -19.30 -14.42 19.69
N GLU A 511 -19.42 -14.40 21.02
CA GLU A 511 -20.15 -13.35 21.75
C GLU A 511 -19.19 -12.27 22.25
N PHE A 512 -19.68 -11.02 22.30
CA PHE A 512 -18.89 -9.89 22.80
C PHE A 512 -18.89 -9.87 24.33
N ASP A 513 -17.72 -10.17 24.91
CA ASP A 513 -17.50 -10.01 26.35
C ASP A 513 -16.84 -8.65 26.64
N GLY A 514 -17.67 -7.65 26.99
CA GLY A 514 -17.21 -6.29 27.26
C GLY A 514 -16.26 -6.17 28.45
N ALA A 515 -16.35 -7.05 29.45
CA ALA A 515 -15.45 -7.06 30.59
C ALA A 515 -14.07 -7.60 30.22
N ALA A 516 -14.02 -8.72 29.47
CA ALA A 516 -12.77 -9.29 28.99
C ALA A 516 -12.03 -8.35 28.01
N VAL A 517 -12.76 -7.72 27.08
CA VAL A 517 -12.18 -6.76 26.13
C VAL A 517 -11.63 -5.52 26.85
N ALA A 518 -12.35 -4.96 27.82
CA ALA A 518 -11.86 -3.82 28.59
C ALA A 518 -10.61 -4.17 29.41
N LYS A 519 -10.63 -5.33 30.09
CA LYS A 519 -9.47 -5.82 30.85
C LYS A 519 -8.24 -5.91 29.94
N LEU A 520 -8.37 -6.56 28.80
CA LEU A 520 -7.30 -6.69 27.82
C LEU A 520 -6.80 -5.31 27.33
N ALA A 521 -7.72 -4.40 27.00
CA ALA A 521 -7.37 -3.06 26.56
C ALA A 521 -6.56 -2.31 27.61
N TYR A 522 -6.94 -2.35 28.89
CA TYR A 522 -6.21 -1.72 29.98
C TYR A 522 -4.87 -2.40 30.31
N GLU A 523 -4.69 -3.67 30.00
CA GLU A 523 -3.42 -4.38 30.14
C GLU A 523 -2.42 -4.00 29.03
N GLN A 524 -2.92 -3.67 27.84
CA GLN A 524 -2.11 -3.41 26.65
C GLN A 524 -1.91 -1.93 26.35
N LEU A 525 -2.79 -1.06 26.82
CA LEU A 525 -2.86 0.36 26.45
C LEU A 525 -2.82 1.26 27.72
N PRO A 526 -2.22 2.45 27.62
CA PRO A 526 -2.42 3.47 28.62
C PRO A 526 -3.90 3.87 28.68
N GLY A 527 -4.39 4.22 29.87
CA GLY A 527 -5.83 4.43 30.10
C GLY A 527 -6.48 5.50 29.21
N TYR A 528 -5.72 6.48 28.73
CA TYR A 528 -6.22 7.49 27.78
C TYR A 528 -6.43 6.93 26.36
N ALA A 529 -5.73 5.86 25.99
CA ALA A 529 -5.84 5.24 24.67
C ALA A 529 -6.94 4.17 24.60
N VAL A 530 -7.47 3.72 25.75
CA VAL A 530 -8.59 2.77 25.78
C VAL A 530 -9.83 3.43 25.19
N PRO A 531 -10.46 2.86 24.13
CA PRO A 531 -11.62 3.45 23.49
C PRO A 531 -12.79 3.62 24.47
N LEU A 532 -13.47 4.76 24.40
CA LEU A 532 -14.68 4.99 25.19
C LEU A 532 -15.91 4.33 24.59
N PHE A 533 -15.88 4.07 23.28
CA PHE A 533 -16.98 3.47 22.53
C PHE A 533 -16.49 2.28 21.72
N ILE A 534 -17.28 1.19 21.70
CA ILE A 534 -17.13 0.08 20.78
C ILE A 534 -18.45 -0.12 20.05
N ARG A 535 -18.40 -0.12 18.72
CA ARG A 535 -19.52 -0.44 17.84
C ARG A 535 -19.29 -1.79 17.22
N ILE A 536 -20.19 -2.75 17.46
CA ILE A 536 -20.17 -4.03 16.77
C ILE A 536 -20.95 -3.89 15.47
N VAL A 537 -20.29 -4.22 14.36
CA VAL A 537 -20.87 -4.20 13.01
C VAL A 537 -20.75 -5.59 12.37
N HIS A 538 -21.63 -5.89 11.43
CA HIS A 538 -21.56 -7.16 10.68
C HIS A 538 -20.36 -7.20 9.74
N GLU A 539 -20.08 -6.08 9.08
CA GLU A 539 -19.00 -5.92 8.12
C GLU A 539 -18.40 -4.52 8.24
N LEU A 540 -17.08 -4.42 8.04
CA LEU A 540 -16.37 -3.15 7.96
C LEU A 540 -16.10 -2.82 6.50
N GLU A 541 -16.64 -1.70 6.05
CA GLU A 541 -16.37 -1.22 4.69
C GLU A 541 -14.87 -1.03 4.46
N GLN A 542 -14.40 -1.63 3.38
CA GLN A 542 -13.01 -1.58 2.99
C GLN A 542 -12.86 -1.03 1.58
N THR A 543 -11.71 -0.43 1.32
CA THR A 543 -11.29 -0.13 -0.04
C THR A 543 -10.88 -1.42 -0.74
N SER A 544 -10.74 -1.40 -2.06
CA SER A 544 -10.20 -2.52 -2.85
C SER A 544 -8.77 -2.96 -2.46
N THR A 545 -8.10 -2.17 -1.63
CA THR A 545 -6.82 -2.49 -0.97
C THR A 545 -7.01 -2.92 0.48
N PHE A 546 -8.20 -3.33 0.87
CA PHE A 546 -8.56 -3.76 2.23
C PHE A 546 -8.24 -2.71 3.32
N LYS A 547 -8.16 -1.42 2.95
CA LYS A 547 -8.06 -0.32 3.91
C LYS A 547 -9.45 0.08 4.37
N SER A 548 -9.67 0.09 5.67
CA SER A 548 -10.95 0.48 6.27
C SER A 548 -11.31 1.93 5.97
N ARG A 549 -12.57 2.19 5.65
CA ARG A 549 -13.11 3.53 5.37
C ARG A 549 -13.45 4.26 6.67
N LYS A 550 -12.43 4.84 7.32
CA LYS A 550 -12.61 5.56 8.59
C LYS A 550 -13.48 6.84 8.47
N VAL A 551 -13.59 7.42 7.28
CA VAL A 551 -14.32 8.70 7.08
C VAL A 551 -15.80 8.58 7.40
N GLU A 552 -16.47 7.55 6.90
CA GLU A 552 -17.90 7.34 7.17
C GLU A 552 -18.14 6.94 8.63
N LEU A 553 -17.27 6.09 9.20
CA LEU A 553 -17.32 5.73 10.61
C LEU A 553 -17.17 6.95 11.54
N ARG A 554 -16.27 7.88 11.19
CA ARG A 554 -16.11 9.15 11.94
C ARG A 554 -17.36 10.04 11.86
N LYS A 555 -18.00 10.14 10.68
CA LYS A 555 -19.23 10.93 10.51
C LYS A 555 -20.39 10.34 11.30
N GLN A 556 -20.52 9.02 11.32
CA GLN A 556 -21.53 8.30 12.08
C GLN A 556 -21.31 8.48 13.59
N GLY A 557 -20.03 8.50 14.01
CA GLY A 557 -19.63 8.63 15.41
C GLY A 557 -20.31 7.57 16.28
N TYR A 558 -20.77 7.99 17.47
CA TYR A 558 -21.50 7.13 18.41
C TYR A 558 -23.03 7.27 18.29
N THR A 559 -23.54 7.80 17.17
CA THR A 559 -24.99 7.84 16.92
C THR A 559 -25.55 6.41 16.85
N PRO A 560 -26.66 6.09 17.54
CA PRO A 560 -27.29 4.77 17.43
C PRO A 560 -27.64 4.44 15.99
N ASP A 561 -27.49 3.15 15.63
CA ASP A 561 -27.75 2.63 14.31
C ASP A 561 -28.42 1.25 14.46
N PRO A 562 -29.58 1.01 13.83
CA PRO A 562 -30.32 -0.25 13.97
C PRO A 562 -29.54 -1.47 13.49
N ASP A 563 -28.58 -1.30 12.58
CA ASP A 563 -27.78 -2.39 12.02
C ASP A 563 -26.46 -2.67 12.80
N SER A 564 -26.31 -2.03 13.96
CA SER A 564 -25.12 -2.17 14.80
C SER A 564 -25.43 -2.11 16.29
N THR A 565 -24.58 -2.69 17.13
CA THR A 565 -24.69 -2.59 18.59
C THR A 565 -23.59 -1.72 19.14
N LEU A 566 -23.99 -0.71 19.92
CA LEU A 566 -23.06 0.24 20.54
C LEU A 566 -22.85 -0.09 22.00
N TYR A 567 -21.60 -0.14 22.42
CA TYR A 567 -21.15 -0.28 23.79
C TYR A 567 -20.36 0.93 24.25
N VAL A 568 -20.40 1.21 25.55
CA VAL A 568 -19.65 2.30 26.19
C VAL A 568 -18.83 1.76 27.34
N LEU A 569 -17.66 2.36 27.57
CA LEU A 569 -16.77 1.98 28.67
C LEU A 569 -17.32 2.53 30.00
N ALA A 570 -17.92 1.68 30.82
CA ALA A 570 -18.45 2.07 32.13
C ALA A 570 -17.33 2.31 33.17
N GLY A 571 -16.29 1.49 33.14
CA GLY A 571 -15.15 1.57 34.05
C GLY A 571 -14.18 0.41 33.79
N ARG A 572 -13.06 0.44 34.54
CA ARG A 572 -12.04 -0.60 34.39
C ARG A 572 -12.53 -1.98 34.82
N THR A 573 -13.40 -2.04 35.82
CA THR A 573 -13.95 -3.28 36.38
C THR A 573 -15.21 -3.72 35.69
N GLU A 574 -16.12 -2.77 35.43
CA GLU A 574 -17.40 -3.02 34.77
C GLU A 574 -17.24 -3.35 33.27
N GLY A 575 -16.16 -2.84 32.65
CA GLY A 575 -15.88 -3.04 31.23
C GLY A 575 -16.80 -2.26 30.31
N TYR A 576 -17.00 -2.80 29.09
CA TYR A 576 -17.92 -2.25 28.12
C TYR A 576 -19.34 -2.79 28.37
N VAL A 577 -20.28 -1.87 28.50
CA VAL A 577 -21.72 -2.16 28.70
C VAL A 577 -22.52 -1.60 27.52
N PRO A 578 -23.74 -2.09 27.24
CA PRO A 578 -24.60 -1.50 26.21
C PRO A 578 -24.73 0.00 26.39
N ALA A 579 -24.68 0.73 25.29
CA ALA A 579 -24.76 2.19 25.33
C ALA A 579 -26.08 2.66 25.97
N TYR A 580 -26.00 3.72 26.76
CA TYR A 580 -27.13 4.35 27.42
C TYR A 580 -27.11 5.86 27.19
N ASP A 581 -28.27 6.47 27.33
CA ASP A 581 -28.42 7.92 27.26
C ASP A 581 -27.53 8.60 28.30
N ASP A 582 -27.12 9.83 28.04
CA ASP A 582 -26.27 10.66 28.90
C ASP A 582 -24.80 10.21 29.07
N TYR A 583 -24.34 9.07 28.48
CA TYR A 583 -22.95 8.65 28.65
C TYR A 583 -21.95 9.74 28.22
N ALA A 584 -22.16 10.35 27.05
CA ALA A 584 -21.30 11.43 26.56
C ALA A 584 -21.29 12.65 27.51
N ALA A 585 -22.43 13.00 28.07
CA ALA A 585 -22.52 14.07 29.07
C ALA A 585 -21.81 13.70 30.39
N GLN A 586 -21.86 12.43 30.80
CA GLN A 586 -21.11 11.94 31.96
C GLN A 586 -19.60 12.00 31.71
N VAL A 587 -19.12 11.66 30.51
CA VAL A 587 -17.71 11.79 30.11
C VAL A 587 -17.28 13.26 30.16
N ALA A 588 -18.05 14.16 29.58
CA ALA A 588 -17.77 15.60 29.60
C ALA A 588 -17.74 16.17 31.05
N ALA A 589 -18.54 15.62 31.94
CA ALA A 589 -18.57 15.99 33.34
C ALA A 589 -17.50 15.27 34.22
N GLY A 590 -16.64 14.42 33.60
CA GLY A 590 -15.62 13.65 34.30
C GLY A 590 -16.15 12.52 35.19
N ARG A 591 -17.40 12.09 35.01
CA ARG A 591 -18.08 11.06 35.80
C ARG A 591 -18.03 9.67 35.18
N ALA A 592 -17.61 9.56 33.90
CA ALA A 592 -17.40 8.31 33.18
C ALA A 592 -16.11 8.41 32.36
N PRO A 593 -15.39 7.30 32.07
CA PRO A 593 -15.57 6.02 32.75
C PRO A 593 -15.15 6.08 34.23
N LYS A 594 -15.68 5.19 35.05
CA LYS A 594 -15.24 5.07 36.45
C LYS A 594 -13.80 4.55 36.49
N SER A 595 -13.02 5.10 37.42
CA SER A 595 -11.58 4.76 37.60
C SER A 595 -11.37 3.34 38.12
#